data_e12fb97a5b7924339395152608e4f536
#
_entry.id   e12fb97a5b7924339395152608e4f536
#
_cell.length_a   1.000
_cell.length_b   1.000
_cell.length_c   1.000
_cell.angle_alpha   90.00
_cell.angle_beta   90.00
_cell.angle_gamma   90.00
#
_symmetry.space_group_name_H-M   'P 1'
#
loop_
_entity.id
_entity.type
_entity.pdbx_description
1 polymer ?
#
loop_
_entity_poly.entity_id
_entity_poly.type
_entity_poly.pdbx_seq_one_letter_code
_entity_poly.pdbx_strand_id
1 'polypeptide(L)'
;MERKTDEKMIQKKELRRKIKEKLSFTTEKYRKEADRKITESVLKLNEYKSADCVFCYVSTEKEMDTFSILQDILQSGKHLGVPKCTGKGIMNVYEIHSLQELYPGAYGILEPKEDPERLIQPEAIDFAFIPCISCDRSGRRLGHGGGYYDRYLEKTHCVKAALCREELLVDEIPVEEHDLRMDFVISEKGCYKM
;
A
#
# COMPACT_ATOMS: atom_id res chain seq x y z
N MET A 1 -15.81 -16.65 20.57
CA MET A 1 -15.12 -16.09 19.39
C MET A 1 -15.41 -14.60 19.20
N GLU A 2 -16.66 -14.15 19.22
CA GLU A 2 -17.06 -12.74 19.03
C GLU A 2 -16.32 -11.73 19.92
N ARG A 3 -16.22 -11.96 21.23
CA ARG A 3 -15.54 -11.02 22.17
C ARG A 3 -14.08 -10.74 21.84
N LYS A 4 -13.31 -11.72 21.33
CA LYS A 4 -11.90 -11.52 20.96
C LYS A 4 -11.75 -10.71 19.66
N THR A 5 -12.71 -10.82 18.74
CA THR A 5 -12.77 -10.01 17.51
C THR A 5 -13.07 -8.56 17.84
N ASP A 6 -14.02 -8.31 18.74
CA ASP A 6 -14.36 -6.97 19.21
C ASP A 6 -13.17 -6.27 19.90
N GLU A 7 -12.43 -6.98 20.76
CA GLU A 7 -11.22 -6.45 21.41
C GLU A 7 -10.15 -6.04 20.38
N LYS A 8 -9.88 -6.87 19.36
CA LYS A 8 -8.91 -6.55 18.31
C LYS A 8 -9.34 -5.35 17.45
N MET A 9 -10.62 -5.25 17.11
CA MET A 9 -11.15 -4.07 16.41
C MET A 9 -10.98 -2.79 17.22
N ILE A 10 -11.24 -2.83 18.53
CA ILE A 10 -11.03 -1.68 19.43
C ILE A 10 -9.55 -1.31 19.48
N GLN A 11 -8.66 -2.29 19.63
CA GLN A 11 -7.21 -2.09 19.62
C GLN A 11 -6.71 -1.47 18.31
N LYS A 12 -7.17 -1.98 17.14
CA LYS A 12 -6.84 -1.40 15.83
C LYS A 12 -7.35 0.04 15.70
N LYS A 13 -8.55 0.33 16.20
CA LYS A 13 -9.11 1.70 16.19
C LYS A 13 -8.28 2.67 17.01
N GLU A 14 -7.89 2.26 18.21
CA GLU A 14 -7.06 3.07 19.10
C GLU A 14 -5.65 3.26 18.53
N LEU A 15 -5.05 2.21 17.95
CA LEU A 15 -3.76 2.30 17.31
C LEU A 15 -3.78 3.27 16.12
N ARG A 16 -4.84 3.22 15.26
CA ARG A 16 -5.01 4.20 14.17
C ARG A 16 -5.05 5.64 14.69
N ARG A 17 -5.72 5.88 15.82
CA ARG A 17 -5.78 7.20 16.44
C ARG A 17 -4.40 7.69 16.87
N LYS A 18 -3.64 6.84 17.59
CA LYS A 18 -2.27 7.14 18.05
C LYS A 18 -1.32 7.42 16.88
N ILE A 19 -1.36 6.60 15.83
CA ILE A 19 -0.49 6.79 14.67
C ILE A 19 -0.85 8.06 13.90
N LYS A 20 -2.14 8.38 13.72
CA LYS A 20 -2.58 9.64 13.09
C LYS A 20 -2.11 10.86 13.87
N GLU A 21 -2.17 10.80 15.18
CA GLU A 21 -1.64 11.84 16.07
C GLU A 21 -0.12 11.97 15.89
N LYS A 22 0.62 10.86 15.92
CA LYS A 22 2.07 10.84 15.67
C LYS A 22 2.45 11.43 14.32
N LEU A 23 1.71 11.05 13.26
CA LEU A 23 1.91 11.58 11.91
C LEU A 23 1.74 13.11 11.87
N SER A 24 0.81 13.68 12.64
CA SER A 24 0.61 15.14 12.69
C SER A 24 1.80 15.91 13.25
N PHE A 25 2.67 15.28 14.01
CA PHE A 25 3.92 15.86 14.52
C PHE A 25 5.13 15.64 13.60
N THR A 26 5.01 14.81 12.55
CA THR A 26 6.12 14.63 11.60
C THR A 26 6.30 15.88 10.74
N THR A 27 7.54 16.34 10.60
CA THR A 27 7.83 17.48 9.74
C THR A 27 7.78 17.10 8.26
N GLU A 28 7.43 18.06 7.40
CA GLU A 28 7.45 17.86 5.95
C GLU A 28 8.86 17.46 5.46
N LYS A 29 9.90 18.08 6.03
CA LYS A 29 11.30 17.74 5.72
C LYS A 29 11.60 16.26 6.00
N TYR A 30 11.18 15.75 7.17
CA TYR A 30 11.36 14.34 7.52
C TYR A 30 10.62 13.44 6.53
N ARG A 31 9.34 13.73 6.24
CA ARG A 31 8.53 12.94 5.32
C ARG A 31 9.17 12.83 3.94
N LYS A 32 9.58 13.97 3.36
CA LYS A 32 10.25 13.99 2.04
C LYS A 32 11.54 13.17 2.01
N GLU A 33 12.37 13.30 3.06
CA GLU A 33 13.63 12.55 3.12
C GLU A 33 13.39 11.04 3.35
N ALA A 34 12.44 10.67 4.19
CA ALA A 34 12.05 9.29 4.41
C ALA A 34 11.50 8.65 3.13
N ASP A 35 10.57 9.34 2.46
CA ASP A 35 9.95 8.84 1.21
C ASP A 35 10.98 8.66 0.11
N ARG A 36 11.94 9.60 -0.04
CA ARG A 36 13.05 9.46 -0.98
C ARG A 36 13.88 8.19 -0.71
N LYS A 37 14.26 7.93 0.55
CA LYS A 37 15.05 6.76 0.92
C LYS A 37 14.28 5.45 0.76
N ILE A 38 12.98 5.45 1.08
CA ILE A 38 12.10 4.29 0.84
C ILE A 38 12.06 3.98 -0.65
N THR A 39 11.84 5.01 -1.50
CA THR A 39 11.86 4.85 -2.96
C THR A 39 13.19 4.29 -3.43
N GLU A 40 14.32 4.82 -2.98
CA GLU A 40 15.66 4.28 -3.34
C GLU A 40 15.85 2.81 -2.95
N SER A 41 15.24 2.38 -1.83
CA SER A 41 15.29 0.99 -1.38
C SER A 41 14.41 0.09 -2.26
N VAL A 42 13.23 0.57 -2.64
CA VAL A 42 12.31 -0.10 -3.57
C VAL A 42 12.99 -0.36 -4.92
N LEU A 43 13.61 0.67 -5.50
CA LEU A 43 14.27 0.59 -6.81
C LEU A 43 15.48 -0.39 -6.85
N LYS A 44 15.99 -0.78 -5.68
CA LYS A 44 17.07 -1.76 -5.55
C LYS A 44 16.58 -3.19 -5.32
N LEU A 45 15.30 -3.36 -4.98
CA LEU A 45 14.73 -4.67 -4.64
C LEU A 45 14.65 -5.58 -5.88
N ASN A 46 15.22 -6.76 -5.79
CA ASN A 46 15.28 -7.70 -6.92
C ASN A 46 13.88 -8.18 -7.32
N GLU A 47 13.01 -8.45 -6.35
CA GLU A 47 11.64 -8.88 -6.58
C GLU A 47 10.82 -7.81 -7.33
N TYR A 48 11.04 -6.53 -7.04
CA TYR A 48 10.45 -5.44 -7.81
C TYR A 48 11.03 -5.33 -9.22
N LYS A 49 12.36 -5.47 -9.36
CA LYS A 49 13.03 -5.38 -10.66
C LYS A 49 12.59 -6.48 -11.62
N SER A 50 12.38 -7.69 -11.12
CA SER A 50 11.97 -8.85 -11.92
C SER A 50 10.47 -8.93 -12.22
N ALA A 51 9.65 -8.08 -11.58
CA ALA A 51 8.21 -8.03 -11.83
C ALA A 51 7.91 -7.37 -13.18
N ASP A 52 7.00 -7.94 -13.96
CA ASP A 52 6.50 -7.36 -15.20
C ASP A 52 5.23 -6.55 -14.97
N CYS A 53 4.33 -7.04 -14.12
CA CYS A 53 3.09 -6.35 -13.76
C CYS A 53 3.10 -5.94 -12.28
N VAL A 54 3.07 -4.62 -12.03
CA VAL A 54 3.16 -4.04 -10.70
C VAL A 54 1.86 -3.32 -10.34
N PHE A 55 1.23 -3.75 -9.26
CA PHE A 55 0.13 -3.02 -8.64
C PHE A 55 0.68 -2.00 -7.64
N CYS A 56 0.36 -0.73 -7.82
CA CYS A 56 0.79 0.33 -6.90
C CYS A 56 -0.40 1.22 -6.50
N TYR A 57 -0.52 1.50 -5.19
CA TYR A 57 -1.48 2.51 -4.75
C TYR A 57 -1.04 3.92 -5.14
N VAL A 58 -2.01 4.79 -5.38
CA VAL A 58 -1.76 6.22 -5.60
C VAL A 58 -1.87 6.93 -4.25
N SER A 59 -0.76 7.44 -3.76
CA SER A 59 -0.66 7.99 -2.41
C SER A 59 -1.44 9.29 -2.24
N THR A 60 -2.01 9.47 -1.06
CA THR A 60 -2.50 10.75 -0.55
C THR A 60 -1.38 11.51 0.15
N GLU A 61 -1.58 12.80 0.46
CA GLU A 61 -0.58 13.64 1.17
C GLU A 61 -0.12 13.07 2.53
N LYS A 62 -0.91 12.21 3.16
CA LYS A 62 -0.62 11.63 4.47
C LYS A 62 0.16 10.32 4.39
N GLU A 63 0.10 9.64 3.25
CA GLU A 63 0.77 8.38 3.01
C GLU A 63 2.22 8.60 2.58
N MET A 64 2.99 7.51 2.50
CA MET A 64 4.29 7.53 1.83
C MET A 64 4.07 7.83 0.34
N ASP A 65 4.78 8.81 -0.18
CA ASP A 65 4.62 9.27 -1.56
C ASP A 65 5.08 8.21 -2.56
N THR A 66 4.15 7.74 -3.41
CA THR A 66 4.40 6.72 -4.42
C THR A 66 4.60 7.27 -5.83
N PHE A 67 4.46 8.59 -6.07
CA PHE A 67 4.52 9.13 -7.43
C PHE A 67 5.84 8.85 -8.14
N SER A 68 6.97 8.89 -7.42
CA SER A 68 8.27 8.51 -8.00
C SER A 68 8.35 7.02 -8.36
N ILE A 69 7.70 6.14 -7.59
CA ILE A 69 7.62 4.70 -7.89
C ILE A 69 6.69 4.46 -9.10
N LEU A 70 5.52 5.10 -9.12
CA LEU A 70 4.60 5.04 -10.27
C LEU A 70 5.30 5.47 -11.57
N GLN A 71 6.10 6.53 -11.50
CA GLN A 71 6.85 7.03 -12.64
C GLN A 71 7.95 6.06 -13.09
N ASP A 72 8.68 5.44 -12.15
CA ASP A 72 9.69 4.42 -12.46
C ASP A 72 9.07 3.19 -13.12
N ILE A 73 7.91 2.71 -12.64
CA ILE A 73 7.20 1.58 -13.26
C ILE A 73 6.87 1.89 -14.73
N LEU A 74 6.31 3.06 -15.00
CA LEU A 74 5.98 3.49 -16.37
C LEU A 74 7.23 3.63 -17.25
N GLN A 75 8.32 4.21 -16.73
CA GLN A 75 9.56 4.43 -17.48
C GLN A 75 10.34 3.15 -17.74
N SER A 76 10.20 2.15 -16.86
CA SER A 76 10.85 0.84 -17.03
C SER A 76 10.12 -0.11 -17.98
N GLY A 77 8.97 0.31 -18.54
CA GLY A 77 8.18 -0.48 -19.48
C GLY A 77 7.38 -1.61 -18.81
N LYS A 78 7.23 -1.58 -17.50
CA LYS A 78 6.37 -2.51 -16.75
C LYS A 78 4.90 -2.12 -16.89
N HIS A 79 4.00 -3.10 -16.74
CA HIS A 79 2.57 -2.85 -16.63
C HIS A 79 2.24 -2.23 -15.27
N LEU A 80 1.74 -1.00 -15.25
CA LEU A 80 1.33 -0.32 -14.03
C LEU A 80 -0.16 -0.45 -13.80
N GLY A 81 -0.55 -1.24 -12.79
CA GLY A 81 -1.90 -1.31 -12.28
C GLY A 81 -2.12 -0.35 -11.11
N VAL A 82 -3.20 0.42 -11.15
CA VAL A 82 -3.62 1.30 -10.05
C VAL A 82 -5.05 1.00 -9.61
N PRO A 83 -5.37 1.20 -8.31
CA PRO A 83 -6.67 0.80 -7.79
C PRO A 83 -7.78 1.79 -8.18
N LYS A 84 -8.98 1.25 -8.35
CA LYS A 84 -10.22 2.01 -8.44
C LYS A 84 -11.28 1.40 -7.54
N CYS A 85 -11.90 2.22 -6.69
CA CYS A 85 -13.04 1.81 -5.89
C CYS A 85 -14.28 1.71 -6.78
N THR A 86 -14.86 0.51 -6.90
CA THR A 86 -16.07 0.25 -7.72
C THR A 86 -17.31 -0.02 -6.87
N GLY A 87 -17.14 -0.09 -5.55
CA GLY A 87 -18.24 -0.28 -4.59
C GLY A 87 -17.72 -0.29 -3.16
N LYS A 88 -18.63 -0.38 -2.20
CA LYS A 88 -18.26 -0.44 -0.77
C LYS A 88 -17.44 -1.70 -0.49
N GLY A 89 -16.14 -1.51 -0.22
CA GLY A 89 -15.20 -2.60 0.04
C GLY A 89 -14.80 -3.39 -1.21
N ILE A 90 -15.14 -2.92 -2.40
CA ILE A 90 -14.81 -3.56 -3.67
C ILE A 90 -13.92 -2.60 -4.45
N MET A 91 -12.81 -3.11 -4.94
CA MET A 91 -11.93 -2.39 -5.85
C MET A 91 -11.49 -3.30 -7.00
N ASN A 92 -11.18 -2.68 -8.12
CA ASN A 92 -10.52 -3.29 -9.26
C ASN A 92 -9.19 -2.58 -9.50
N VAL A 93 -8.31 -3.21 -10.26
CA VAL A 93 -7.03 -2.64 -10.67
C VAL A 93 -7.05 -2.46 -12.18
N TYR A 94 -6.75 -1.25 -12.63
CA TYR A 94 -6.72 -0.91 -14.04
C TYR A 94 -5.33 -0.45 -14.45
N GLU A 95 -4.91 -0.87 -15.63
CA GLU A 95 -3.65 -0.42 -16.20
C GLU A 95 -3.73 1.04 -16.63
N ILE A 96 -2.66 1.78 -16.33
CA ILE A 96 -2.43 3.13 -16.88
C ILE A 96 -1.08 3.20 -17.57
N HIS A 97 -0.99 4.01 -18.61
CA HIS A 97 0.24 4.26 -19.38
C HIS A 97 0.81 5.66 -19.10
N SER A 98 0.08 6.47 -18.33
CA SER A 98 0.50 7.83 -17.96
C SER A 98 -0.17 8.28 -16.65
N LEU A 99 0.54 9.05 -15.84
CA LEU A 99 -0.04 9.68 -14.64
C LEU A 99 -1.16 10.68 -14.96
N GLN A 100 -1.22 11.20 -16.20
CA GLN A 100 -2.30 12.07 -16.67
C GLN A 100 -3.65 11.34 -16.82
N GLU A 101 -3.66 10.02 -16.76
CA GLU A 101 -4.87 9.20 -16.78
C GLU A 101 -5.52 9.04 -15.40
N LEU A 102 -4.96 9.69 -14.37
CA LEU A 102 -5.49 9.72 -13.01
C LEU A 102 -6.39 10.94 -12.81
N TYR A 103 -7.57 10.72 -12.26
CA TYR A 103 -8.61 11.73 -12.01
C TYR A 103 -9.04 11.69 -10.54
N PRO A 104 -9.51 12.80 -9.97
CA PRO A 104 -10.10 12.80 -8.63
C PRO A 104 -11.23 11.76 -8.52
N GLY A 105 -11.05 10.81 -7.61
CA GLY A 105 -11.95 9.69 -7.37
C GLY A 105 -12.48 9.64 -5.95
N ALA A 106 -12.84 8.44 -5.50
CA ALA A 106 -13.36 8.21 -4.16
C ALA A 106 -12.34 8.60 -3.08
N TYR A 107 -12.84 9.10 -1.96
CA TYR A 107 -12.04 9.47 -0.77
C TYR A 107 -10.95 10.52 -1.02
N GLY A 108 -11.01 11.27 -2.14
CA GLY A 108 -9.99 12.24 -2.53
C GLY A 108 -8.70 11.61 -3.08
N ILE A 109 -8.73 10.33 -3.43
CA ILE A 109 -7.64 9.60 -4.06
C ILE A 109 -7.74 9.79 -5.57
N LEU A 110 -6.60 9.91 -6.25
CA LEU A 110 -6.58 9.90 -7.70
C LEU A 110 -6.77 8.46 -8.20
N GLU A 111 -7.72 8.26 -9.10
CA GLU A 111 -8.12 6.96 -9.63
C GLU A 111 -8.14 6.96 -11.17
N PRO A 112 -7.94 5.80 -11.84
CA PRO A 112 -8.09 5.67 -13.27
C PRO A 112 -9.59 5.71 -13.66
N LYS A 113 -9.88 5.86 -14.95
CA LYS A 113 -11.21 5.55 -15.49
C LYS A 113 -11.43 4.04 -15.51
N GLU A 114 -12.69 3.63 -15.38
CA GLU A 114 -13.07 2.25 -15.63
C GLU A 114 -12.99 1.98 -17.14
N ASP A 115 -12.16 1.01 -17.50
CA ASP A 115 -11.99 0.55 -18.86
C ASP A 115 -11.85 -0.98 -18.84
N PRO A 116 -12.84 -1.75 -19.30
CA PRO A 116 -12.79 -3.20 -19.28
C PRO A 116 -11.58 -3.80 -20.03
N GLU A 117 -11.06 -3.10 -21.05
CA GLU A 117 -9.89 -3.55 -21.82
C GLU A 117 -8.58 -3.38 -21.03
N ARG A 118 -8.58 -2.53 -20.00
CA ARG A 118 -7.43 -2.26 -19.14
C ARG A 118 -7.54 -2.89 -17.75
N LEU A 119 -8.55 -3.72 -17.53
CA LEU A 119 -8.72 -4.42 -16.27
C LEU A 119 -7.60 -5.46 -16.10
N ILE A 120 -6.78 -5.27 -15.07
CA ILE A 120 -5.76 -6.26 -14.69
C ILE A 120 -6.41 -7.32 -13.80
N GLN A 121 -6.28 -8.58 -14.21
CA GLN A 121 -6.74 -9.69 -13.39
C GLN A 121 -5.79 -9.88 -12.19
N PRO A 122 -6.31 -10.21 -11.00
CA PRO A 122 -5.48 -10.35 -9.80
C PRO A 122 -4.30 -11.31 -9.97
N GLU A 123 -4.48 -12.37 -10.75
CA GLU A 123 -3.48 -13.42 -11.01
C GLU A 123 -2.33 -12.94 -11.91
N ALA A 124 -2.52 -11.86 -12.65
CA ALA A 124 -1.50 -11.28 -13.53
C ALA A 124 -0.51 -10.36 -12.78
N ILE A 125 -0.78 -10.03 -11.52
CA ILE A 125 0.06 -9.14 -10.72
C ILE A 125 1.23 -9.93 -10.14
N ASP A 126 2.46 -9.49 -10.40
CA ASP A 126 3.69 -10.07 -9.86
C ASP A 126 4.10 -9.43 -8.54
N PHE A 127 3.92 -8.12 -8.43
CA PHE A 127 4.35 -7.33 -7.27
C PHE A 127 3.30 -6.28 -6.91
N ALA A 128 3.05 -6.09 -5.60
CA ALA A 128 2.08 -5.11 -5.15
C ALA A 128 2.63 -4.22 -4.03
N PHE A 129 2.52 -2.91 -4.20
CA PHE A 129 2.72 -1.92 -3.14
C PHE A 129 1.39 -1.65 -2.45
N ILE A 130 1.35 -1.86 -1.13
CA ILE A 130 0.12 -1.83 -0.34
C ILE A 130 0.16 -0.66 0.65
N PRO A 131 -0.86 0.23 0.67
CA PRO A 131 -0.88 1.35 1.59
C PRO A 131 -1.09 0.88 3.02
N CYS A 132 -0.50 1.61 3.97
CA CYS A 132 -0.67 1.36 5.39
C CYS A 132 -0.68 2.66 6.19
N ILE A 133 -1.35 2.63 7.33
CA ILE A 133 -1.21 3.64 8.37
C ILE A 133 0.05 3.36 9.20
N SER A 134 0.34 2.07 9.43
CA SER A 134 1.48 1.56 10.18
C SER A 134 1.74 0.11 9.80
N CYS A 135 2.95 -0.36 10.08
CA CYS A 135 3.34 -1.76 10.00
C CYS A 135 4.14 -2.17 11.24
N ASP A 136 4.27 -3.47 11.44
CA ASP A 136 5.34 -4.01 12.30
C ASP A 136 6.38 -4.75 11.46
N ARG A 137 7.54 -5.03 12.06
CA ARG A 137 8.65 -5.71 11.38
C ARG A 137 8.41 -7.18 11.11
N SER A 138 7.25 -7.72 11.48
CA SER A 138 6.82 -9.09 11.17
C SER A 138 5.87 -9.16 9.97
N GLY A 139 5.71 -8.06 9.22
CA GLY A 139 4.87 -8.00 8.03
C GLY A 139 3.38 -7.78 8.30
N ARG A 140 2.98 -7.48 9.54
CA ARG A 140 1.60 -7.14 9.86
C ARG A 140 1.35 -5.67 9.50
N ARG A 141 0.19 -5.40 8.91
CA ARG A 141 -0.18 -4.10 8.37
C ARG A 141 -1.44 -3.55 9.05
N LEU A 142 -1.41 -2.28 9.44
CA LEU A 142 -2.57 -1.53 9.87
C LEU A 142 -3.09 -0.68 8.71
N GLY A 143 -4.16 -1.12 8.07
CA GLY A 143 -4.84 -0.37 7.00
C GLY A 143 -5.89 0.60 7.55
N HIS A 144 -6.57 1.31 6.64
CA HIS A 144 -7.59 2.31 6.95
C HIS A 144 -8.92 1.73 7.51
N GLY A 145 -9.10 0.40 7.45
CA GLY A 145 -10.25 -0.31 8.02
C GLY A 145 -11.39 -0.58 7.03
N GLY A 146 -11.22 -0.27 5.75
CA GLY A 146 -12.21 -0.58 4.70
C GLY A 146 -12.12 -2.02 4.15
N GLY A 147 -11.00 -2.73 4.40
CA GLY A 147 -10.76 -4.10 3.95
C GLY A 147 -10.65 -4.27 2.43
N TYR A 148 -10.48 -3.18 1.67
CA TYR A 148 -10.40 -3.23 0.20
C TYR A 148 -9.22 -4.09 -0.28
N TYR A 149 -8.04 -3.81 0.26
CA TYR A 149 -6.81 -4.50 -0.13
C TYR A 149 -6.80 -5.96 0.31
N ASP A 150 -7.21 -6.27 1.54
CA ASP A 150 -7.20 -7.65 2.04
C ASP A 150 -8.09 -8.53 1.15
N ARG A 151 -9.33 -8.10 0.86
CA ARG A 151 -10.24 -8.85 -0.05
C ARG A 151 -9.75 -8.96 -1.49
N TYR A 152 -9.06 -7.95 -2.01
CA TYR A 152 -8.52 -8.00 -3.37
C TYR A 152 -7.32 -8.93 -3.44
N LEU A 153 -6.39 -8.81 -2.49
CA LEU A 153 -5.14 -9.55 -2.46
C LEU A 153 -5.30 -11.04 -2.16
N GLU A 154 -6.41 -11.46 -1.55
CA GLU A 154 -6.75 -12.89 -1.40
C GLU A 154 -6.78 -13.63 -2.74
N LYS A 155 -7.02 -12.91 -3.84
CA LYS A 155 -7.10 -13.45 -5.20
C LYS A 155 -5.75 -13.42 -5.93
N THR A 156 -4.70 -12.89 -5.30
CA THR A 156 -3.38 -12.73 -5.93
C THR A 156 -2.36 -13.69 -5.33
N HIS A 157 -1.32 -13.98 -6.11
CA HIS A 157 -0.12 -14.70 -5.65
C HIS A 157 1.13 -13.80 -5.68
N CYS A 158 0.93 -12.50 -5.82
CA CYS A 158 2.00 -11.51 -5.96
C CYS A 158 2.83 -11.36 -4.67
N VAL A 159 4.04 -10.86 -4.84
CA VAL A 159 4.85 -10.35 -3.73
C VAL A 159 4.23 -9.04 -3.22
N LYS A 160 4.00 -8.93 -1.92
CA LYS A 160 3.35 -7.80 -1.26
C LYS A 160 4.34 -7.00 -0.43
N ALA A 161 4.48 -5.71 -0.71
CA ALA A 161 5.32 -4.80 0.05
C ALA A 161 4.51 -3.65 0.65
N ALA A 162 4.67 -3.41 1.95
CA ALA A 162 4.16 -2.21 2.59
C ALA A 162 5.27 -1.16 2.72
N LEU A 163 4.95 0.08 2.37
CA LEU A 163 5.85 1.22 2.48
C LEU A 163 5.45 2.02 3.72
N CYS A 164 6.32 2.07 4.72
CA CYS A 164 6.02 2.70 6.00
C CYS A 164 7.21 3.49 6.51
N ARG A 165 7.01 4.79 6.81
CA ARG A 165 8.05 5.59 7.46
C ARG A 165 8.40 5.00 8.82
N GLU A 166 9.67 4.93 9.17
CA GLU A 166 10.16 4.29 10.40
C GLU A 166 9.49 4.81 11.66
N GLU A 167 9.25 6.11 11.74
CA GLU A 167 8.56 6.69 12.89
C GLU A 167 7.13 6.17 13.09
N LEU A 168 6.51 5.64 12.04
CA LEU A 168 5.16 5.09 12.10
C LEU A 168 5.14 3.57 12.31
N LEU A 169 6.30 2.89 12.31
CA LEU A 169 6.38 1.50 12.70
C LEU A 169 6.04 1.33 14.18
N VAL A 170 5.47 0.19 14.51
CA VAL A 170 5.15 -0.22 15.89
C VAL A 170 5.73 -1.61 16.16
N ASP A 171 5.81 -1.99 17.43
CA ASP A 171 6.35 -3.30 17.82
C ASP A 171 5.44 -4.44 17.40
N GLU A 172 4.12 -4.25 17.53
CA GLU A 172 3.14 -5.26 17.18
C GLU A 172 1.82 -4.65 16.71
N ILE A 173 1.25 -5.20 15.62
CA ILE A 173 -0.09 -4.87 15.13
C ILE A 173 -1.04 -6.00 15.47
N PRO A 174 -2.19 -5.70 16.12
CA PRO A 174 -3.24 -6.68 16.33
C PRO A 174 -3.78 -7.18 14.98
N VAL A 175 -3.80 -8.50 14.77
CA VAL A 175 -4.28 -9.11 13.53
C VAL A 175 -5.51 -9.96 13.76
N GLU A 176 -6.36 -10.01 12.75
CA GLU A 176 -7.49 -10.93 12.62
C GLU A 176 -7.13 -12.01 11.59
N GLU A 177 -7.92 -13.07 11.51
CA GLU A 177 -7.63 -14.24 10.67
C GLU A 177 -7.56 -13.89 9.18
N HIS A 178 -8.32 -12.89 8.75
CA HIS A 178 -8.38 -12.43 7.36
C HIS A 178 -7.35 -11.33 7.00
N ASP A 179 -6.56 -10.85 7.97
CA ASP A 179 -5.51 -9.86 7.69
C ASP A 179 -4.33 -10.52 6.98
N LEU A 180 -4.00 -10.03 5.81
CA LEU A 180 -2.88 -10.54 5.03
C LEU A 180 -1.55 -9.99 5.54
N ARG A 181 -0.54 -10.84 5.58
CA ARG A 181 0.84 -10.44 5.84
C ARG A 181 1.49 -9.93 4.56
N MET A 182 2.37 -8.95 4.74
CA MET A 182 3.26 -8.45 3.70
C MET A 182 4.50 -9.33 3.64
N ASP A 183 5.05 -9.52 2.45
CA ASP A 183 6.33 -10.21 2.24
C ASP A 183 7.51 -9.27 2.54
N PHE A 184 7.27 -7.95 2.39
CA PHE A 184 8.23 -6.90 2.71
C PHE A 184 7.58 -5.75 3.47
N VAL A 185 8.31 -5.22 4.44
CA VAL A 185 8.07 -3.89 5.03
C VAL A 185 9.30 -3.04 4.76
N ILE A 186 9.13 -1.92 4.07
CA ILE A 186 10.24 -1.06 3.63
C ILE A 186 10.11 0.29 4.32
N SER A 187 11.14 0.67 5.07
CA SER A 187 11.26 1.98 5.69
C SER A 187 12.55 2.69 5.23
N GLU A 188 12.73 3.96 5.60
CA GLU A 188 13.98 4.69 5.33
C GLU A 188 15.19 4.17 6.09
N LYS A 189 15.00 3.23 7.02
CA LYS A 189 16.08 2.61 7.79
C LYS A 189 16.38 1.17 7.37
N GLY A 190 15.50 0.53 6.61
CA GLY A 190 15.75 -0.83 6.16
C GLY A 190 14.57 -1.46 5.43
N CYS A 191 14.89 -2.61 4.82
CA CYS A 191 13.93 -3.50 4.18
C CYS A 191 13.86 -4.79 5.01
N TYR A 192 12.69 -5.05 5.56
CA TYR A 192 12.41 -6.24 6.37
C TYR A 192 11.69 -7.25 5.49
N LYS A 193 12.34 -8.37 5.19
CA LYS A 193 11.80 -9.50 4.43
C LYS A 193 11.28 -10.56 5.39
N MET A 194 10.09 -11.11 5.11
CA MET A 194 9.43 -12.16 5.89
C MET A 194 9.83 -13.55 5.40
#